data_1a2aa9a9044b85d005a46d817e3e44c5
#
_entry.id   1a2aa9a9044b85d005a46d817e3e44c5
#
_cell.length_a   1.000
_cell.length_b   1.000
_cell.length_c   1.000
_cell.angle_alpha   90.00
_cell.angle_beta   90.00
_cell.angle_gamma   90.00
#
_symmetry.space_group_name_H-M   'P 1'
#
loop_
_entity.id
_entity.type
_entity.pdbx_description
1 polymer ?
#
loop_
_entity_poly.entity_id
_entity_poly.type
_entity_poly.pdbx_seq_one_letter_code
_entity_poly.pdbx_strand_id
1 'polypeptide(L)'
;MENLEHTLDVARLVIGLLATVIVLGFAAKRVLWLTKLISSGQKLGDERGRKDDLVTRFLNQNKEVFAQSKLLKWSIPGIAHFFTMWGFFVLASVYLEAYGVLFDPKFAIPFVGHWAVLGFLQDFFALAVLAGIVVFAIIRLTCLLYTSPSPRD
;
A
#
# COMPACT_ATOMS: atom_id res chain seq x y z
N MET A 1 -4.88 -17.21 -36.17
CA MET A 1 -4.33 -17.07 -34.80
C MET A 1 -4.12 -15.61 -34.46
N GLU A 2 -3.58 -14.81 -35.36
CA GLU A 2 -3.34 -13.37 -35.21
C GLU A 2 -4.58 -12.55 -34.78
N ASN A 3 -5.74 -12.81 -35.41
CA ASN A 3 -7.00 -12.14 -35.04
C ASN A 3 -7.49 -12.47 -33.62
N LEU A 4 -7.21 -13.68 -33.14
CA LEU A 4 -7.57 -14.08 -31.78
C LEU A 4 -6.69 -13.39 -30.73
N GLU A 5 -5.39 -13.31 -30.97
CA GLU A 5 -4.44 -12.61 -30.09
C GLU A 5 -4.80 -11.13 -29.99
N HIS A 6 -5.04 -10.46 -31.11
CA HIS A 6 -5.46 -9.06 -31.14
C HIS A 6 -6.78 -8.85 -30.35
N THR A 7 -7.74 -9.74 -30.50
CA THR A 7 -9.01 -9.66 -29.75
C THR A 7 -8.81 -9.82 -28.26
N LEU A 8 -7.92 -10.72 -27.84
CA LEU A 8 -7.59 -10.94 -26.42
C LEU A 8 -6.86 -9.72 -25.82
N ASP A 9 -5.97 -9.08 -26.57
CA ASP A 9 -5.25 -7.90 -26.09
C ASP A 9 -6.19 -6.70 -25.94
N VAL A 10 -7.09 -6.48 -26.88
CA VAL A 10 -8.13 -5.44 -26.77
C VAL A 10 -9.06 -5.73 -25.58
N ALA A 11 -9.45 -6.97 -25.38
CA ALA A 11 -10.30 -7.35 -24.23
C ALA A 11 -9.60 -7.11 -22.90
N ARG A 12 -8.33 -7.47 -22.77
CA ARG A 12 -7.51 -7.20 -21.57
C ARG A 12 -7.43 -5.71 -21.27
N LEU A 13 -7.14 -4.89 -22.30
CA LEU A 13 -7.05 -3.44 -22.16
C LEU A 13 -8.38 -2.84 -21.71
N VAL A 14 -9.48 -3.21 -22.33
CA VAL A 14 -10.82 -2.69 -21.98
C VAL A 14 -11.22 -3.09 -20.58
N ILE A 15 -11.06 -4.36 -20.21
CA ILE A 15 -11.38 -4.85 -18.87
C ILE A 15 -10.51 -4.18 -17.82
N GLY A 16 -9.20 -4.07 -18.06
CA GLY A 16 -8.25 -3.41 -17.14
C GLY A 16 -8.58 -1.94 -16.92
N LEU A 17 -8.87 -1.19 -17.99
CA LEU A 17 -9.26 0.21 -17.87
C LEU A 17 -10.60 0.40 -17.17
N LEU A 18 -11.62 -0.40 -17.50
CA LEU A 18 -12.92 -0.35 -16.83
C LEU A 18 -12.79 -0.64 -15.34
N ALA A 19 -12.08 -1.70 -14.96
CA ALA A 19 -11.83 -2.03 -13.57
C ALA A 19 -11.12 -0.88 -12.83
N THR A 20 -10.09 -0.29 -13.47
CA THR A 20 -9.36 0.85 -12.91
C THR A 20 -10.26 2.06 -12.68
N VAL A 21 -11.07 2.44 -13.65
CA VAL A 21 -12.00 3.59 -13.54
C VAL A 21 -13.00 3.35 -12.39
N ILE A 22 -13.55 2.14 -12.28
CA ILE A 22 -14.49 1.79 -11.21
C ILE A 22 -13.80 1.92 -9.84
N VAL A 23 -12.63 1.30 -9.67
CA VAL A 23 -11.90 1.33 -8.39
C VAL A 23 -11.47 2.75 -8.02
N LEU A 24 -10.94 3.52 -8.98
CA LEU A 24 -10.57 4.92 -8.74
C LEU A 24 -11.78 5.79 -8.41
N GLY A 25 -12.93 5.54 -9.03
CA GLY A 25 -14.18 6.23 -8.70
C GLY A 25 -14.60 5.98 -7.24
N PHE A 26 -14.58 4.73 -6.76
CA PHE A 26 -14.86 4.42 -5.36
C PHE A 26 -13.81 5.02 -4.42
N ALA A 27 -12.53 4.93 -4.76
CA ALA A 27 -11.45 5.51 -3.98
C ALA A 27 -11.59 7.04 -3.87
N ALA A 28 -11.83 7.73 -4.99
CA ALA A 28 -12.04 9.17 -5.03
C ALA A 28 -13.24 9.60 -4.16
N LYS A 29 -14.38 8.90 -4.28
CA LYS A 29 -15.54 9.15 -3.43
C LYS A 29 -15.18 9.03 -1.94
N ARG A 30 -14.41 8.02 -1.57
CA ARG A 30 -13.99 7.81 -0.17
C ARG A 30 -13.03 8.90 0.31
N VAL A 31 -12.05 9.27 -0.50
CA VAL A 31 -11.10 10.34 -0.20
C VAL A 31 -11.82 11.68 -0.03
N LEU A 32 -12.73 12.03 -0.93
CA LEU A 32 -13.53 13.25 -0.85
C LEU A 32 -14.40 13.28 0.41
N TRP A 33 -14.99 12.16 0.79
CA TRP A 33 -15.76 12.05 2.02
C TRP A 33 -14.87 12.25 3.26
N LEU A 34 -13.69 11.63 3.30
CA LEU A 34 -12.72 11.77 4.40
C LEU A 34 -12.19 13.20 4.51
N THR A 35 -11.83 13.84 3.40
CA THR A 35 -11.40 15.24 3.39
C THR A 35 -12.48 16.18 3.89
N LYS A 36 -13.73 15.96 3.47
CA LYS A 36 -14.87 16.74 3.97
C LYS A 36 -15.06 16.55 5.48
N LEU A 37 -14.95 15.30 5.97
CA LEU A 37 -15.06 15.00 7.40
C LEU A 37 -13.94 15.67 8.20
N ILE A 38 -12.70 15.61 7.74
CA ILE A 38 -11.55 16.26 8.40
C ILE A 38 -11.71 17.78 8.39
N SER A 39 -12.14 18.37 7.28
CA SER A 39 -12.31 19.83 7.16
C SER A 39 -13.49 20.37 7.97
N SER A 40 -14.47 19.53 8.31
CA SER A 40 -15.63 19.92 9.15
C SER A 40 -15.30 19.89 10.66
N GLY A 41 -14.11 19.44 11.05
CA GLY A 41 -13.66 19.42 12.43
C GLY A 41 -13.53 20.82 13.02
N GLN A 42 -13.85 20.96 14.32
CA GLN A 42 -13.69 22.22 15.04
C GLN A 42 -12.21 22.58 15.18
N LYS A 43 -11.89 23.86 14.96
CA LYS A 43 -10.54 24.38 15.22
C LYS A 43 -10.28 24.35 16.72
N LEU A 44 -9.19 23.75 17.18
CA LEU A 44 -8.73 23.89 18.56
C LEU A 44 -8.39 25.36 18.82
N GLY A 45 -8.94 25.93 19.89
CA GLY A 45 -8.83 27.35 20.23
C GLY A 45 -7.41 27.86 20.54
N ASP A 46 -6.46 26.97 20.75
CA ASP A 46 -5.05 27.32 20.96
C ASP A 46 -4.15 26.64 19.93
N GLU A 47 -3.89 27.34 18.83
CA GLU A 47 -3.00 26.87 17.78
C GLU A 47 -1.52 27.21 18.03
N ARG A 48 -1.17 27.92 19.10
CA ARG A 48 0.14 28.51 19.34
C ARG A 48 1.26 27.47 19.46
N GLY A 49 0.99 26.31 20.02
CA GLY A 49 2.00 25.25 20.16
C GLY A 49 2.12 24.26 18.98
N ARG A 50 1.29 24.41 17.94
CA ARG A 50 1.25 23.42 16.84
C ARG A 50 2.06 23.81 15.61
N LYS A 51 2.44 25.07 15.48
CA LYS A 51 3.19 25.60 14.32
C LYS A 51 4.68 25.74 14.56
N ASP A 52 5.10 25.70 15.83
CA ASP A 52 6.44 26.14 16.21
C ASP A 52 7.59 25.17 15.84
N ASP A 53 7.27 23.97 15.34
CA ASP A 53 8.33 23.01 14.99
C ASP A 53 7.91 22.03 13.88
N LEU A 54 7.52 22.58 12.73
CA LEU A 54 7.05 21.79 11.58
C LEU A 54 8.13 20.83 11.07
N VAL A 55 9.40 21.23 11.09
CA VAL A 55 10.52 20.42 10.60
C VAL A 55 10.73 19.20 11.49
N THR A 56 10.84 19.41 12.79
CA THR A 56 11.00 18.32 13.77
C THR A 56 9.81 17.36 13.75
N ARG A 57 8.60 17.91 13.62
CA ARG A 57 7.38 17.09 13.50
C ARG A 57 7.38 16.25 12.21
N PHE A 58 7.75 16.86 11.10
CA PHE A 58 7.88 16.14 9.81
C PHE A 58 8.94 15.04 9.90
N LEU A 59 10.13 15.33 10.45
CA LEU A 59 11.19 14.36 10.63
C LEU A 59 10.77 13.21 11.57
N ASN A 60 10.15 13.55 12.69
CA ASN A 60 9.65 12.54 13.64
C ASN A 60 8.55 11.69 13.01
N GLN A 61 7.62 12.27 12.27
CA GLN A 61 6.58 11.53 11.56
C GLN A 61 7.20 10.59 10.51
N ASN A 62 8.17 11.05 9.72
CA ASN A 62 8.86 10.19 8.75
C ASN A 62 9.59 9.03 9.44
N LYS A 63 10.28 9.29 10.54
CA LYS A 63 10.91 8.26 11.36
C LYS A 63 9.91 7.23 11.89
N GLU A 64 8.76 7.68 12.38
CA GLU A 64 7.72 6.78 12.91
C GLU A 64 7.01 6.01 11.80
N VAL A 65 6.78 6.61 10.63
CA VAL A 65 6.07 5.99 9.50
C VAL A 65 6.98 5.06 8.72
N PHE A 66 8.14 5.53 8.25
CA PHE A 66 8.99 4.73 7.38
C PHE A 66 9.93 3.79 8.13
N ALA A 67 10.54 4.22 9.22
CA ALA A 67 11.37 3.35 10.03
C ALA A 67 10.54 2.51 11.03
N GLN A 68 9.26 2.83 11.23
CA GLN A 68 8.32 2.10 12.11
C GLN A 68 8.87 1.84 13.51
N SER A 69 9.63 2.81 14.04
CA SER A 69 10.44 2.66 15.24
C SER A 69 9.63 2.26 16.47
N LYS A 70 8.36 2.69 16.59
CA LYS A 70 7.47 2.25 17.67
C LYS A 70 6.92 0.85 17.46
N LEU A 71 6.61 0.51 16.21
CA LEU A 71 6.01 -0.77 15.87
C LEU A 71 7.02 -1.91 15.98
N LEU A 72 8.28 -1.68 15.60
CA LEU A 72 9.37 -2.64 15.72
C LEU A 72 9.71 -3.02 17.16
N LYS A 73 9.22 -2.28 18.17
CA LYS A 73 9.31 -2.69 19.58
C LYS A 73 8.47 -3.93 19.89
N TRP A 74 7.47 -4.22 19.06
CA TRP A 74 6.64 -5.42 19.12
C TRP A 74 7.22 -6.46 18.15
N SER A 75 8.16 -7.26 18.61
CA SER A 75 9.04 -8.09 17.80
C SER A 75 8.39 -8.79 16.61
N ILE A 76 7.51 -9.77 16.82
CA ILE A 76 6.94 -10.57 15.71
C ILE A 76 5.97 -9.77 14.84
N PRO A 77 4.88 -9.15 15.37
CA PRO A 77 3.95 -8.40 14.53
C PRO A 77 4.59 -7.14 13.94
N GLY A 78 5.55 -6.52 14.64
CA GLY A 78 6.26 -5.35 14.14
C GLY A 78 7.13 -5.66 12.93
N ILE A 79 7.90 -6.75 12.96
CA ILE A 79 8.71 -7.20 11.83
C ILE A 79 7.83 -7.62 10.65
N ALA A 80 6.75 -8.37 10.90
CA ALA A 80 5.81 -8.76 9.85
C ALA A 80 5.20 -7.53 9.16
N HIS A 81 4.81 -6.51 9.93
CA HIS A 81 4.27 -5.27 9.38
C HIS A 81 5.32 -4.47 8.61
N PHE A 82 6.55 -4.41 9.11
CA PHE A 82 7.66 -3.74 8.42
C PHE A 82 7.87 -4.31 7.01
N PHE A 83 7.97 -5.62 6.89
CA PHE A 83 8.14 -6.26 5.58
C PHE A 83 6.90 -6.12 4.69
N THR A 84 5.70 -6.17 5.25
CA THR A 84 4.47 -5.97 4.49
C THR A 84 4.38 -4.55 3.94
N MET A 85 4.71 -3.53 4.74
CA MET A 85 4.67 -2.14 4.30
C MET A 85 5.73 -1.84 3.23
N TRP A 86 6.99 -2.21 3.49
CA TRP A 86 8.05 -1.98 2.51
C TRP A 86 7.87 -2.83 1.25
N GLY A 87 7.37 -4.07 1.43
CA GLY A 87 6.99 -4.92 0.32
C GLY A 87 5.92 -4.29 -0.57
N PHE A 88 4.93 -3.63 0.00
CA PHE A 88 3.93 -2.87 -0.76
C PHE A 88 4.60 -1.82 -1.68
N PHE A 89 5.56 -1.05 -1.18
CA PHE A 89 6.25 -0.04 -1.99
C PHE A 89 7.12 -0.67 -3.08
N VAL A 90 7.87 -1.74 -2.77
CA VAL A 90 8.71 -2.41 -3.76
C VAL A 90 7.84 -3.09 -4.82
N LEU A 91 6.79 -3.80 -4.42
CA LEU A 91 5.88 -4.48 -5.34
C LEU A 91 5.00 -3.52 -6.13
N ALA A 92 4.89 -2.25 -5.72
CA ALA A 92 4.23 -1.22 -6.54
C ALA A 92 4.88 -1.07 -7.92
N SER A 93 6.19 -1.33 -8.05
CA SER A 93 6.88 -1.36 -9.33
C SER A 93 6.34 -2.45 -10.26
N VAL A 94 5.99 -3.62 -9.74
CA VAL A 94 5.37 -4.72 -10.51
C VAL A 94 4.01 -4.29 -11.06
N TYR A 95 3.21 -3.58 -10.25
CA TYR A 95 1.92 -3.04 -10.71
C TYR A 95 2.11 -1.99 -11.81
N LEU A 96 3.12 -1.11 -11.68
CA LEU A 96 3.43 -0.12 -12.71
C LEU A 96 3.84 -0.79 -14.03
N GLU A 97 4.66 -1.83 -13.97
CA GLU A 97 5.02 -2.62 -15.17
C GLU A 97 3.80 -3.33 -15.76
N ALA A 98 2.96 -3.94 -14.94
CA ALA A 98 1.74 -4.60 -15.39
C ALA A 98 0.79 -3.62 -16.11
N TYR A 99 0.67 -2.38 -15.62
CA TYR A 99 -0.09 -1.34 -16.32
C TYR A 99 0.59 -0.90 -17.63
N GLY A 100 1.92 -0.81 -17.65
CA GLY A 100 2.66 -0.49 -18.87
C GLY A 100 2.50 -1.56 -19.94
N VAL A 101 2.60 -2.84 -19.56
CA VAL A 101 2.39 -3.99 -20.45
C VAL A 101 0.96 -4.04 -21.02
N LEU A 102 -0.01 -3.42 -20.36
CA LEU A 102 -1.37 -3.33 -20.89
C LEU A 102 -1.43 -2.52 -22.20
N PHE A 103 -0.52 -1.55 -22.37
CA PHE A 103 -0.43 -0.68 -23.56
C PHE A 103 0.67 -1.12 -24.52
N ASP A 104 1.82 -1.60 -24.00
CA ASP A 104 2.94 -2.09 -24.79
C ASP A 104 3.46 -3.40 -24.16
N PRO A 105 3.31 -4.55 -24.86
CA PRO A 105 3.76 -5.85 -24.35
C PRO A 105 5.26 -5.93 -23.99
N LYS A 106 6.07 -5.00 -24.49
CA LYS A 106 7.51 -4.90 -24.20
C LYS A 106 7.84 -3.81 -23.18
N PHE A 107 6.85 -3.25 -22.53
CA PHE A 107 7.06 -2.19 -21.56
C PHE A 107 7.89 -2.69 -20.37
N ALA A 108 8.89 -1.91 -19.99
CA ALA A 108 9.62 -2.04 -18.73
C ALA A 108 9.80 -0.63 -18.16
N ILE A 109 9.89 -0.52 -16.83
CA ILE A 109 10.09 0.79 -16.20
C ILE A 109 11.41 1.40 -16.71
N PRO A 110 11.39 2.64 -17.25
CA PRO A 110 12.60 3.29 -17.72
C PRO A 110 13.69 3.31 -16.64
N PHE A 111 14.92 3.07 -17.05
CA PHE A 111 16.15 3.00 -16.22
C PHE A 111 16.27 1.81 -15.27
N VAL A 112 15.20 1.32 -14.65
CA VAL A 112 15.29 0.31 -13.58
C VAL A 112 14.62 -1.03 -13.90
N GLY A 113 13.70 -1.09 -14.87
CA GLY A 113 12.91 -2.30 -15.18
C GLY A 113 13.74 -3.52 -15.60
N HIS A 114 14.96 -3.31 -16.08
CA HIS A 114 15.88 -4.40 -16.48
C HIS A 114 16.95 -4.69 -15.42
N TRP A 115 16.90 -4.09 -14.25
CA TRP A 115 17.89 -4.33 -13.21
C TRP A 115 17.62 -5.65 -12.48
N ALA A 116 18.61 -6.55 -12.50
CA ALA A 116 18.54 -7.80 -11.73
C ALA A 116 18.30 -7.56 -10.22
N VAL A 117 18.81 -6.44 -9.69
CA VAL A 117 18.60 -6.04 -8.29
C VAL A 117 17.12 -5.75 -8.01
N LEU A 118 16.42 -5.08 -8.93
CA LEU A 118 14.99 -4.83 -8.77
C LEU A 118 14.20 -6.13 -8.78
N GLY A 119 14.47 -7.03 -9.74
CA GLY A 119 13.83 -8.35 -9.78
C GLY A 119 14.06 -9.16 -8.51
N PHE A 120 15.30 -9.21 -8.03
CA PHE A 120 15.62 -9.86 -6.75
C PHE A 120 14.85 -9.26 -5.56
N LEU A 121 14.75 -7.94 -5.49
CA LEU A 121 13.99 -7.26 -4.43
C LEU A 121 12.49 -7.58 -4.54
N GLN A 122 11.93 -7.60 -5.73
CA GLN A 122 10.52 -7.96 -5.96
C GLN A 122 10.23 -9.38 -5.46
N ASP A 123 11.06 -10.36 -5.82
CA ASP A 123 10.90 -11.75 -5.38
C ASP A 123 11.07 -11.90 -3.86
N PHE A 124 12.12 -11.26 -3.30
CA PHE A 124 12.36 -11.28 -1.86
C PHE A 124 11.18 -10.68 -1.08
N PHE A 125 10.71 -9.50 -1.48
CA PHE A 125 9.60 -8.85 -0.79
C PHE A 125 8.26 -9.54 -1.03
N ALA A 126 8.05 -10.21 -2.16
CA ALA A 126 6.87 -11.03 -2.38
C ALA A 126 6.77 -12.17 -1.35
N LEU A 127 7.88 -12.88 -1.12
CA LEU A 127 7.96 -13.92 -0.08
C LEU A 127 7.83 -13.34 1.33
N ALA A 128 8.46 -12.20 1.60
CA ALA A 128 8.40 -11.55 2.90
C ALA A 128 6.97 -11.06 3.23
N VAL A 129 6.26 -10.49 2.25
CA VAL A 129 4.85 -10.09 2.39
C VAL A 129 3.97 -11.30 2.64
N LEU A 130 4.16 -12.39 1.89
CA LEU A 130 3.40 -13.64 2.10
C LEU A 130 3.61 -14.16 3.51
N ALA A 131 4.86 -14.24 3.98
CA ALA A 131 5.18 -14.65 5.34
C ALA A 131 4.54 -13.72 6.39
N GLY A 132 4.58 -12.40 6.17
CA GLY A 132 3.94 -11.41 7.02
C GLY A 132 2.43 -11.61 7.14
N ILE A 133 1.75 -11.84 6.01
CA ILE A 133 0.30 -12.11 5.99
C ILE A 133 -0.03 -13.40 6.74
N VAL A 134 0.77 -14.45 6.59
CA VAL A 134 0.59 -15.71 7.33
C VAL A 134 0.74 -15.47 8.83
N VAL A 135 1.75 -14.71 9.25
CA VAL A 135 1.93 -14.34 10.67
C VAL A 135 0.72 -13.59 11.20
N PHE A 136 0.19 -12.60 10.47
CA PHE A 136 -1.01 -11.89 10.88
C PHE A 136 -2.24 -12.79 10.95
N ALA A 137 -2.41 -13.71 10.00
CA ALA A 137 -3.49 -14.69 10.02
C ALA A 137 -3.41 -15.58 11.27
N ILE A 138 -2.22 -16.09 11.59
CA ILE A 138 -1.98 -16.90 12.79
C ILE A 138 -2.31 -16.08 14.05
N ILE A 139 -1.78 -14.87 14.19
CA ILE A 139 -2.06 -14.01 15.35
C ILE A 139 -3.57 -13.75 15.46
N ARG A 140 -4.26 -13.46 14.35
CA ARG A 140 -5.70 -13.22 14.35
C ARG A 140 -6.50 -14.44 14.78
N LEU A 141 -6.09 -15.63 14.37
CA LEU A 141 -6.80 -16.88 14.68
C LEU A 141 -6.51 -17.37 16.10
N THR A 142 -5.31 -17.10 16.63
CA THR A 142 -4.89 -17.60 17.94
C THR A 142 -5.08 -16.60 19.07
N CYS A 143 -5.14 -15.30 18.78
CA CYS A 143 -5.25 -14.25 19.78
C CYS A 143 -6.72 -13.99 20.14
N LEU A 144 -7.13 -14.45 21.33
CA LEU A 144 -8.50 -14.26 21.85
C LEU A 144 -8.92 -12.79 22.00
N LEU A 145 -7.96 -11.85 22.07
CA LEU A 145 -8.24 -10.42 22.14
C LEU A 145 -9.01 -9.89 20.91
N TYR A 146 -8.84 -10.52 19.75
CA TYR A 146 -9.54 -10.13 18.52
C TYR A 146 -10.90 -10.82 18.35
N THR A 147 -11.18 -11.85 19.13
CA THR A 147 -12.41 -12.65 19.07
C THR A 147 -13.33 -12.45 20.25
N SER A 148 -12.86 -11.82 21.33
CA SER A 148 -13.69 -11.45 22.47
C SER A 148 -14.49 -10.19 22.18
N PRO A 149 -15.82 -10.14 22.49
CA PRO A 149 -16.57 -8.90 22.47
C PRO A 149 -15.93 -7.91 23.44
N SER A 150 -15.89 -6.64 23.04
CA SER A 150 -15.40 -5.58 23.90
C SER A 150 -16.28 -5.46 25.15
N PRO A 151 -15.68 -5.27 26.36
CA PRO A 151 -16.49 -5.05 27.57
C PRO A 151 -17.33 -3.76 27.51
N ARG A 152 -17.25 -3.01 26.40
CA ARG A 152 -17.98 -1.75 26.15
C ARG A 152 -19.11 -1.89 25.16
N ASP A 153 -19.26 -3.06 24.56
CA ASP A 153 -20.40 -3.43 23.70
C ASP A 153 -21.42 -4.21 24.56
#